data_63ccb51ed47794f9641efe6cf6cb2b47
#
_entry.id   63ccb51ed47794f9641efe6cf6cb2b47
#
_cell.length_a   1.000
_cell.length_b   1.000
_cell.length_c   1.000
_cell.angle_alpha   90.00
_cell.angle_beta   90.00
_cell.angle_gamma   90.00
#
_symmetry.space_group_name_H-M   'P 1'
#
loop_
_entity.id
_entity.type
_entity.pdbx_description
1 polymer ?
#
loop_
_entity_poly.entity_id
_entity_poly.type
_entity_poly.pdbx_seq_one_letter_code
_entity_poly.pdbx_strand_id
1 'polypeptide(L)'
;GKGVSVAICIKGDAVGRLVADATICAEASFKTNRSGFVILHPLDGFAGTRVSVDHYSAPAQDKTISLQISPGQPVMDMRAITHSPVEGLKVETSFAGDIFEMEDQRNWTDASFKTYNRPIDLPYPYVLSPDETIQQSVRVNVHDTGMDILPKPTINLPEIVKQRMPYFALPLDTPADAACALHFAELVKCLA
;
A
#
# COMPACT_ATOMS: atom_id res chain seq x y z
N GLY A 1 -12.40 -3.69 23.62
CA GLY A 1 -11.08 -3.33 24.17
C GLY A 1 -10.70 -1.96 23.70
N LYS A 2 -10.02 -1.21 24.51
CA LYS A 2 -9.42 0.07 24.11
C LYS A 2 -8.28 -0.23 23.15
N GLY A 3 -8.25 0.44 22.01
CA GLY A 3 -7.33 0.13 20.93
C GLY A 3 -6.87 1.37 20.20
N VAL A 4 -6.85 1.27 18.90
CA VAL A 4 -6.48 2.33 17.97
C VAL A 4 -7.69 2.58 17.08
N SER A 5 -8.07 3.82 16.90
CA SER A 5 -9.04 4.24 15.89
C SER A 5 -8.31 4.68 14.64
N VAL A 6 -8.83 4.32 13.48
CA VAL A 6 -8.25 4.68 12.17
C VAL A 6 -9.36 5.26 11.30
N ALA A 7 -9.13 6.46 10.79
CA ALA A 7 -9.97 7.08 9.77
C ALA A 7 -9.16 7.23 8.49
N ILE A 8 -9.69 6.71 7.38
CA ILE A 8 -9.06 6.79 6.05
C ILE A 8 -10.00 7.51 5.10
N CYS A 9 -9.48 8.49 4.38
CA CYS A 9 -10.20 9.19 3.31
C CYS A 9 -9.43 9.02 2.00
N ILE A 10 -10.08 8.43 0.99
CA ILE A 10 -9.50 8.24 -0.34
C ILE A 10 -10.29 9.07 -1.34
N LYS A 11 -9.59 9.87 -2.14
CA LYS A 11 -10.15 10.71 -3.20
C LYS A 11 -9.37 10.51 -4.48
N GLY A 12 -10.08 10.36 -5.58
CA GLY A 12 -9.50 10.33 -6.92
C GLY A 12 -10.20 11.29 -7.84
N ASP A 13 -9.52 11.71 -8.91
CA ASP A 13 -10.10 12.56 -9.94
C ASP A 13 -9.86 11.99 -11.36
N ALA A 14 -10.52 12.59 -12.33
CA ALA A 14 -10.45 12.14 -13.72
C ALA A 14 -9.16 12.56 -14.44
N VAL A 15 -8.30 13.34 -13.78
CA VAL A 15 -7.00 13.78 -14.33
C VAL A 15 -5.82 12.97 -13.81
N GLY A 16 -6.12 11.80 -13.21
CA GLY A 16 -5.09 10.82 -12.80
C GLY A 16 -4.48 11.10 -11.43
N ARG A 17 -5.18 11.79 -10.53
CA ARG A 17 -4.72 11.99 -9.16
C ARG A 17 -5.52 11.14 -8.17
N LEU A 18 -4.81 10.51 -7.24
CA LEU A 18 -5.39 9.81 -6.10
C LEU A 18 -4.69 10.30 -4.83
N VAL A 19 -5.46 10.57 -3.79
CA VAL A 19 -4.97 10.94 -2.46
C VAL A 19 -5.63 10.00 -1.45
N ALA A 20 -4.82 9.39 -0.60
CA ALA A 20 -5.26 8.63 0.55
C ALA A 20 -4.69 9.27 1.81
N ASP A 21 -5.56 9.81 2.65
CA ASP A 21 -5.21 10.40 3.95
C ASP A 21 -5.65 9.46 5.06
N ALA A 22 -4.78 9.21 6.03
CA ALA A 22 -5.09 8.43 7.23
C ALA A 22 -4.84 9.26 8.48
N THR A 23 -5.77 9.14 9.42
CA THR A 23 -5.63 9.62 10.80
C THR A 23 -5.73 8.43 11.73
N ILE A 24 -4.68 8.17 12.51
CA ILE A 24 -4.57 7.05 13.43
C ILE A 24 -4.48 7.64 14.84
N CYS A 25 -5.40 7.30 15.73
CA CYS A 25 -5.44 7.80 17.09
C CYS A 25 -5.43 6.64 18.08
N ALA A 26 -4.50 6.67 19.04
CA ALA A 26 -4.44 5.70 20.11
C ALA A 26 -5.39 6.11 21.25
N GLU A 27 -6.38 5.27 21.54
CA GLU A 27 -7.35 5.48 22.65
C GLU A 27 -6.77 5.13 24.01
N ALA A 28 -5.67 4.37 24.01
CA ALA A 28 -4.88 3.99 25.18
C ALA A 28 -3.45 3.73 24.72
N SER A 29 -2.52 3.59 25.67
CA SER A 29 -1.15 3.17 25.33
C SER A 29 -1.18 1.90 24.50
N PHE A 30 -0.64 1.96 23.29
CA PHE A 30 -0.66 0.88 22.31
C PHE A 30 0.73 0.61 21.78
N LYS A 31 1.19 -0.64 21.92
CA LYS A 31 2.51 -1.06 21.47
C LYS A 31 2.40 -1.70 20.08
N THR A 32 3.17 -1.20 19.12
CA THR A 32 3.14 -1.68 17.73
C THR A 32 4.51 -1.69 17.10
N ASN A 33 4.70 -2.53 16.10
CA ASN A 33 5.91 -2.50 15.26
C ASN A 33 5.75 -1.52 14.09
N ARG A 34 4.55 -1.38 13.56
CA ARG A 34 4.23 -0.56 12.38
C ARG A 34 2.83 0.03 12.53
N SER A 35 2.65 1.24 12.00
CA SER A 35 1.37 1.93 11.97
C SER A 35 1.36 2.89 10.79
N GLY A 36 0.52 2.64 9.80
CA GLY A 36 0.41 3.50 8.63
C GLY A 36 0.12 2.77 7.32
N PHE A 37 0.36 3.47 6.21
CA PHE A 37 0.12 2.95 4.88
C PHE A 37 1.15 1.89 4.46
N VAL A 38 0.66 0.92 3.71
CA VAL A 38 1.45 -0.02 2.92
C VAL A 38 1.00 0.12 1.47
N ILE A 39 1.97 0.28 0.57
CA ILE A 39 1.74 0.37 -0.87
C ILE A 39 2.46 -0.79 -1.54
N LEU A 40 1.74 -1.58 -2.32
CA LEU A 40 2.30 -2.66 -3.11
C LEU A 40 2.54 -2.18 -4.54
N HIS A 41 3.74 -2.45 -5.06
CA HIS A 41 4.09 -2.21 -6.44
C HIS A 41 4.20 -3.56 -7.15
N PRO A 42 3.52 -3.75 -8.30
CA PRO A 42 3.62 -4.99 -9.06
C PRO A 42 5.04 -5.17 -9.60
N LEU A 43 5.45 -6.41 -9.89
CA LEU A 43 6.73 -6.65 -10.55
C LEU A 43 6.72 -6.16 -12.00
N ASP A 44 5.60 -6.41 -12.69
CA ASP A 44 5.42 -5.96 -14.07
C ASP A 44 5.34 -4.44 -14.15
N GLY A 45 6.12 -3.85 -15.05
CA GLY A 45 6.23 -2.40 -15.18
C GLY A 45 7.03 -1.70 -14.07
N PHE A 46 7.61 -2.45 -13.09
CA PHE A 46 8.39 -1.88 -12.00
C PHE A 46 9.77 -2.52 -11.84
N ALA A 47 9.87 -3.86 -11.77
CA ALA A 47 11.15 -4.56 -11.72
C ALA A 47 11.93 -4.35 -13.03
N GLY A 48 13.22 -4.07 -12.91
CA GLY A 48 14.09 -3.75 -14.07
C GLY A 48 13.95 -2.34 -14.62
N THR A 49 13.00 -1.53 -14.12
CA THR A 49 12.79 -0.17 -14.61
C THR A 49 13.65 0.85 -13.87
N ARG A 50 13.92 1.98 -14.55
CA ARG A 50 14.55 3.14 -13.93
C ARG A 50 13.48 3.92 -13.14
N VAL A 51 13.84 4.27 -11.92
CA VAL A 51 13.01 5.09 -11.04
C VAL A 51 13.79 6.32 -10.59
N SER A 52 13.08 7.40 -10.31
CA SER A 52 13.63 8.56 -9.60
C SER A 52 13.08 8.54 -8.18
N VAL A 53 13.95 8.64 -7.20
CA VAL A 53 13.58 8.61 -5.77
C VAL A 53 13.93 9.94 -5.13
N ASP A 54 12.93 10.60 -4.54
CA ASP A 54 13.15 11.74 -3.67
C ASP A 54 13.33 11.26 -2.23
N HIS A 55 14.37 11.74 -1.57
CA HIS A 55 14.71 11.42 -0.20
C HIS A 55 14.36 12.56 0.75
N TYR A 56 14.22 12.27 2.05
CA TYR A 56 14.10 13.29 3.09
C TYR A 56 15.44 13.93 3.41
N SER A 57 16.50 13.13 3.53
CA SER A 57 17.81 13.54 4.04
C SER A 57 18.88 13.67 2.95
N ALA A 58 18.57 13.32 1.69
CA ALA A 58 19.52 13.33 0.59
C ALA A 58 18.90 13.93 -0.68
N PRO A 59 19.71 14.36 -1.66
CA PRO A 59 19.23 14.75 -2.98
C PRO A 59 18.50 13.60 -3.68
N ALA A 60 17.60 13.96 -4.60
CA ALA A 60 16.92 12.99 -5.45
C ALA A 60 17.93 12.11 -6.22
N GLN A 61 17.65 10.84 -6.35
CA GLN A 61 18.51 9.86 -6.99
C GLN A 61 17.75 9.00 -7.99
N ASP A 62 18.33 8.86 -9.17
CA ASP A 62 17.88 7.87 -10.14
C ASP A 62 18.54 6.52 -9.87
N LYS A 63 17.78 5.46 -9.92
CA LYS A 63 18.27 4.08 -9.80
C LYS A 63 17.45 3.11 -10.63
N THR A 64 17.97 1.92 -10.84
CA THR A 64 17.22 0.82 -11.46
C THR A 64 16.77 -0.16 -10.37
N ILE A 65 15.50 -0.49 -10.36
CA ILE A 65 14.96 -1.54 -9.50
C ILE A 65 15.43 -2.90 -10.03
N SER A 66 16.07 -3.68 -9.19
CA SER A 66 16.70 -4.94 -9.60
C SER A 66 15.69 -5.99 -10.08
N LEU A 67 16.03 -6.68 -11.17
CA LEU A 67 15.33 -7.93 -11.55
C LEU A 67 15.66 -9.07 -10.58
N GLN A 68 16.84 -9.06 -10.00
CA GLN A 68 17.22 -10.03 -8.98
C GLN A 68 16.61 -9.62 -7.61
N ILE A 69 16.30 -10.62 -6.80
CA ILE A 69 15.77 -10.39 -5.46
C ILE A 69 16.80 -9.62 -4.63
N SER A 70 16.38 -8.51 -4.05
CA SER A 70 17.20 -7.69 -3.15
C SER A 70 17.08 -8.22 -1.73
N PRO A 71 18.17 -8.66 -1.08
CA PRO A 71 18.10 -9.19 0.28
C PRO A 71 17.82 -8.13 1.36
N GLY A 72 18.07 -6.86 1.05
CA GLY A 72 17.76 -5.71 1.91
C GLY A 72 16.77 -4.76 1.23
N GLN A 73 16.54 -3.61 1.86
CA GLN A 73 15.65 -2.58 1.35
C GLN A 73 16.21 -1.96 0.07
N PRO A 74 15.57 -2.16 -1.10
CA PRO A 74 16.02 -1.56 -2.36
C PRO A 74 15.98 -0.02 -2.35
N VAL A 75 15.08 0.57 -1.57
CA VAL A 75 14.97 2.03 -1.40
C VAL A 75 14.72 2.36 0.06
N MET A 76 15.49 3.31 0.60
CA MET A 76 15.37 3.82 1.96
C MET A 76 15.15 5.33 1.95
N ASP A 77 14.72 5.91 3.09
CA ASP A 77 14.57 7.37 3.30
C ASP A 77 13.71 8.04 2.23
N MET A 78 12.64 7.38 1.82
CA MET A 78 11.86 7.75 0.66
C MET A 78 10.75 8.74 1.00
N ARG A 79 10.72 9.86 0.28
CA ARG A 79 9.64 10.85 0.28
C ARG A 79 8.73 10.72 -0.95
N ALA A 80 9.30 10.39 -2.08
CA ALA A 80 8.55 10.09 -3.30
C ALA A 80 9.32 9.12 -4.20
N ILE A 81 8.59 8.43 -5.06
CA ILE A 81 9.15 7.61 -6.12
C ILE A 81 8.39 7.86 -7.41
N THR A 82 9.14 8.00 -8.50
CA THR A 82 8.60 8.21 -9.84
C THR A 82 9.13 7.12 -10.77
N HIS A 83 8.25 6.50 -11.54
CA HIS A 83 8.60 5.51 -12.55
C HIS A 83 7.68 5.61 -13.76
N SER A 84 8.07 4.93 -14.84
CA SER A 84 7.26 4.79 -16.06
C SER A 84 6.96 3.30 -16.26
N PRO A 85 5.76 2.82 -15.88
CA PRO A 85 5.41 1.41 -16.00
C PRO A 85 5.31 0.95 -17.47
N VAL A 86 4.94 1.87 -18.34
CA VAL A 86 4.92 1.73 -19.79
C VAL A 86 5.38 3.03 -20.44
N GLU A 87 5.81 2.97 -21.69
CA GLU A 87 6.16 4.16 -22.45
C GLU A 87 4.96 5.11 -22.53
N GLY A 88 5.17 6.42 -22.38
CA GLY A 88 4.11 7.45 -22.40
C GLY A 88 3.35 7.63 -21.09
N LEU A 89 3.61 6.81 -20.08
CA LEU A 89 2.97 6.95 -18.78
C LEU A 89 4.02 7.17 -17.68
N LYS A 90 3.83 8.21 -16.88
CA LYS A 90 4.66 8.50 -15.71
C LYS A 90 3.80 8.47 -14.44
N VAL A 91 4.22 7.72 -13.45
CA VAL A 91 3.55 7.60 -12.17
C VAL A 91 4.47 8.12 -11.08
N GLU A 92 4.01 9.11 -10.34
CA GLU A 92 4.65 9.64 -9.15
C GLU A 92 3.83 9.23 -7.92
N THR A 93 4.48 8.62 -6.95
CA THR A 93 3.88 8.31 -5.65
C THR A 93 4.66 9.04 -4.57
N SER A 94 3.99 9.92 -3.83
CA SER A 94 4.60 10.69 -2.75
C SER A 94 3.96 10.37 -1.40
N PHE A 95 4.76 10.50 -0.34
CA PHE A 95 4.44 10.10 1.02
C PHE A 95 4.64 11.26 1.98
N ALA A 96 3.77 11.37 2.97
CA ALA A 96 3.88 12.37 4.03
C ALA A 96 3.44 11.80 5.38
N GLY A 97 3.95 12.39 6.46
CA GLY A 97 3.62 12.05 7.84
C GLY A 97 4.55 11.03 8.48
N ASP A 98 5.45 10.42 7.70
CA ASP A 98 6.54 9.55 8.20
C ASP A 98 7.58 9.35 7.07
N ILE A 99 8.70 8.71 7.42
CA ILE A 99 9.70 8.24 6.47
C ILE A 99 9.28 6.88 5.95
N PHE A 100 9.38 6.69 4.64
CA PHE A 100 9.04 5.42 3.99
C PHE A 100 10.28 4.72 3.45
N GLU A 101 10.20 3.42 3.33
CA GLU A 101 11.21 2.57 2.69
C GLU A 101 10.51 1.45 1.90
N MET A 102 11.28 0.81 1.02
CA MET A 102 10.77 -0.28 0.19
C MET A 102 11.43 -1.59 0.56
N GLU A 103 10.66 -2.65 0.60
CA GLU A 103 11.09 -4.03 0.77
C GLU A 103 10.76 -4.86 -0.46
N ASP A 104 11.65 -5.75 -0.85
CA ASP A 104 11.42 -6.71 -1.92
C ASP A 104 10.68 -7.94 -1.37
N GLN A 105 9.38 -8.01 -1.64
CA GLN A 105 8.53 -9.07 -1.10
C GLN A 105 8.80 -10.44 -1.73
N ARG A 106 9.59 -10.50 -2.81
CA ARG A 106 10.02 -11.80 -3.37
C ARG A 106 10.87 -12.61 -2.40
N ASN A 107 11.50 -11.96 -1.41
CA ASN A 107 12.13 -12.64 -0.28
C ASN A 107 11.15 -13.52 0.54
N TRP A 108 9.86 -13.20 0.45
CA TRP A 108 8.77 -13.86 1.18
C TRP A 108 7.80 -14.56 0.24
N THR A 109 8.24 -14.86 -0.99
CA THR A 109 7.44 -15.54 -2.03
C THR A 109 6.25 -14.74 -2.58
N ASP A 110 6.20 -13.43 -2.35
CA ASP A 110 5.18 -12.54 -2.91
C ASP A 110 5.69 -11.87 -4.19
N ALA A 111 4.81 -11.66 -5.16
CA ALA A 111 5.13 -11.07 -6.47
C ALA A 111 5.00 -9.54 -6.46
N SER A 112 5.63 -8.87 -5.48
CA SER A 112 5.54 -7.41 -5.32
C SER A 112 6.76 -6.79 -4.67
N PHE A 113 6.87 -5.45 -4.77
CA PHE A 113 7.63 -4.63 -3.84
C PHE A 113 6.65 -3.93 -2.90
N LYS A 114 7.03 -3.79 -1.64
CA LYS A 114 6.21 -3.16 -0.60
C LYS A 114 6.88 -1.89 -0.10
N THR A 115 6.23 -0.74 -0.30
CA THR A 115 6.60 0.52 0.33
C THR A 115 5.79 0.68 1.61
N TYR A 116 6.45 0.99 2.71
CA TYR A 116 5.85 1.10 4.03
C TYR A 116 6.59 2.10 4.92
N ASN A 117 5.98 2.48 6.01
CA ASN A 117 6.57 3.16 7.15
C ASN A 117 6.40 2.25 8.38
N ARG A 118 7.13 2.34 9.39
CA ARG A 118 8.29 3.14 9.78
C ARG A 118 9.55 2.39 9.35
N PRO A 119 10.69 3.09 9.06
CA PRO A 119 11.94 2.46 8.66
C PRO A 119 12.43 1.37 9.63
N ILE A 120 13.04 0.31 9.08
CA ILE A 120 13.56 -0.81 9.87
C ILE A 120 14.68 -0.39 10.84
N ASP A 121 15.41 0.65 10.50
CA ASP A 121 16.50 1.19 11.34
C ASP A 121 16.01 1.92 12.60
N LEU A 122 14.71 2.26 12.66
CA LEU A 122 14.12 2.85 13.84
C LEU A 122 13.69 1.79 14.85
N PRO A 123 13.83 2.07 16.17
CA PRO A 123 13.46 1.12 17.20
C PRO A 123 12.02 0.62 17.07
N TYR A 124 11.87 -0.70 17.20
CA TYR A 124 10.55 -1.35 17.26
C TYR A 124 10.58 -2.49 18.30
N PRO A 125 9.45 -2.84 18.94
CA PRO A 125 8.19 -2.12 18.89
C PRO A 125 8.29 -0.74 19.55
N TYR A 126 7.45 0.19 19.10
CA TYR A 126 7.29 1.50 19.71
C TYR A 126 5.90 1.66 20.33
N VAL A 127 5.72 2.66 21.17
CA VAL A 127 4.48 2.92 21.88
C VAL A 127 3.83 4.16 21.30
N LEU A 128 2.56 4.04 20.94
CA LEU A 128 1.67 5.18 20.72
C LEU A 128 1.06 5.55 22.08
N SER A 129 1.24 6.79 22.48
CA SER A 129 0.70 7.30 23.74
C SER A 129 -0.81 7.53 23.64
N PRO A 130 -1.54 7.52 24.76
CA PRO A 130 -2.95 7.89 24.73
C PRO A 130 -3.14 9.28 24.09
N ASP A 131 -4.16 9.40 23.25
CA ASP A 131 -4.52 10.61 22.50
C ASP A 131 -3.45 11.07 21.45
N GLU A 132 -2.38 10.30 21.27
CA GLU A 132 -1.44 10.53 20.19
C GLU A 132 -2.11 10.30 18.84
N THR A 133 -1.97 11.27 17.95
CA THR A 133 -2.54 11.23 16.61
C THR A 133 -1.44 11.23 15.57
N ILE A 134 -1.43 10.21 14.72
CA ILE A 134 -0.56 10.11 13.55
C ILE A 134 -1.39 10.48 12.32
N GLN A 135 -0.85 11.36 11.50
CA GLN A 135 -1.42 11.73 10.21
C GLN A 135 -0.47 11.32 9.10
N GLN A 136 -0.97 10.59 8.13
CA GLN A 136 -0.20 10.17 6.96
C GLN A 136 -0.99 10.41 5.69
N SER A 137 -0.27 10.69 4.60
CA SER A 137 -0.86 10.87 3.29
C SER A 137 -0.03 10.15 2.23
N VAL A 138 -0.70 9.47 1.33
CA VAL A 138 -0.14 8.92 0.10
C VAL A 138 -0.83 9.59 -1.07
N ARG A 139 -0.03 10.13 -2.01
CA ARG A 139 -0.53 10.76 -3.23
C ARG A 139 0.05 10.05 -4.43
N VAL A 140 -0.82 9.69 -5.37
CA VAL A 140 -0.42 9.13 -6.65
C VAL A 140 -0.85 10.10 -7.75
N ASN A 141 0.11 10.54 -8.57
CA ASN A 141 -0.12 11.34 -9.74
C ASN A 141 0.26 10.52 -10.97
N VAL A 142 -0.68 10.36 -11.87
CA VAL A 142 -0.47 9.68 -13.16
C VAL A 142 -0.44 10.75 -14.25
N HIS A 143 0.67 10.82 -14.97
CA HIS A 143 0.88 11.76 -16.05
C HIS A 143 0.95 10.99 -17.37
N ASP A 144 0.01 11.28 -18.26
CA ASP A 144 0.09 10.88 -19.65
C ASP A 144 1.04 11.86 -20.37
N THR A 145 2.10 11.34 -20.97
CA THR A 145 3.12 12.14 -21.67
C THR A 145 2.77 12.39 -23.14
N GLY A 146 1.53 12.10 -23.55
CA GLY A 146 0.97 12.46 -24.86
C GLY A 146 1.29 11.49 -26.00
N MET A 147 1.75 10.29 -25.67
CA MET A 147 1.68 9.18 -26.63
C MET A 147 0.31 8.51 -26.52
N ASP A 148 -0.41 8.42 -27.63
CA ASP A 148 -1.68 7.66 -27.73
C ASP A 148 -1.44 6.15 -27.58
N ILE A 149 -1.06 5.73 -26.36
CA ILE A 149 -0.54 4.37 -26.13
C ILE A 149 -1.62 3.36 -25.80
N LEU A 150 -2.77 3.80 -25.34
CA LEU A 150 -3.84 2.84 -25.04
C LEU A 150 -5.20 3.36 -25.53
N PRO A 151 -5.94 2.52 -26.26
CA PRO A 151 -7.36 2.77 -26.35
C PRO A 151 -7.91 2.84 -24.92
N LYS A 152 -8.63 3.91 -24.57
CA LYS A 152 -9.31 4.02 -23.28
C LYS A 152 -9.98 2.67 -23.01
N PRO A 153 -9.62 1.97 -21.94
CA PRO A 153 -10.25 0.71 -21.65
C PRO A 153 -11.74 1.00 -21.49
N THR A 154 -12.54 0.54 -22.44
CA THR A 154 -13.97 0.49 -22.27
C THR A 154 -14.17 -0.62 -21.24
N ILE A 155 -14.30 -0.25 -19.97
CA ILE A 155 -14.72 -1.19 -18.94
C ILE A 155 -16.19 -1.50 -19.27
N ASN A 156 -16.39 -2.50 -20.10
CA ASN A 156 -17.67 -3.16 -20.17
C ASN A 156 -17.82 -3.93 -18.86
N LEU A 157 -18.44 -3.29 -17.87
CA LEU A 157 -18.87 -4.04 -16.69
C LEU A 157 -19.79 -5.14 -17.22
N PRO A 158 -19.43 -6.42 -17.04
CA PRO A 158 -20.37 -7.49 -17.41
C PRO A 158 -21.67 -7.22 -16.66
N GLU A 159 -22.79 -7.44 -17.33
CA GLU A 159 -24.07 -7.49 -16.63
C GLU A 159 -23.89 -8.27 -15.34
N ILE A 160 -24.40 -7.73 -14.23
CA ILE A 160 -24.28 -8.37 -12.93
C ILE A 160 -24.91 -9.76 -13.06
N VAL A 161 -24.11 -10.72 -13.44
CA VAL A 161 -24.51 -12.12 -13.38
C VAL A 161 -24.58 -12.43 -11.90
N LYS A 162 -25.76 -12.74 -11.40
CA LYS A 162 -25.96 -13.29 -10.05
C LYS A 162 -25.24 -14.62 -9.97
N GLN A 163 -23.92 -14.59 -9.85
CA GLN A 163 -23.13 -15.77 -9.56
C GLN A 163 -23.15 -16.01 -8.06
N ARG A 164 -23.39 -17.25 -7.66
CA ARG A 164 -23.17 -17.65 -6.28
C ARG A 164 -21.72 -17.36 -5.92
N MET A 165 -21.50 -16.67 -4.81
CA MET A 165 -20.15 -16.51 -4.26
C MET A 165 -19.47 -17.88 -4.13
N PRO A 166 -18.20 -17.99 -4.53
CA PRO A 166 -17.47 -19.24 -4.31
C PRO A 166 -17.44 -19.57 -2.81
N TYR A 167 -17.42 -20.86 -2.50
CA TYR A 167 -17.22 -21.29 -1.12
C TYR A 167 -15.82 -20.90 -0.66
N PHE A 168 -15.74 -20.17 0.44
CA PHE A 168 -14.48 -19.89 1.11
C PHE A 168 -14.26 -20.96 2.17
N ALA A 169 -13.11 -21.63 2.11
CA ALA A 169 -12.65 -22.50 3.17
C ALA A 169 -11.68 -21.71 4.06
N LEU A 170 -11.95 -21.62 5.34
CA LEU A 170 -11.04 -21.04 6.33
C LEU A 170 -10.43 -22.21 7.13
N PRO A 171 -9.10 -22.24 7.35
CA PRO A 171 -8.51 -23.20 8.26
C PRO A 171 -9.04 -22.91 9.68
N LEU A 172 -9.49 -23.93 10.38
CA LEU A 172 -10.01 -23.86 11.74
C LEU A 172 -9.10 -24.69 12.65
N ASP A 173 -8.02 -24.09 13.09
CA ASP A 173 -7.01 -24.77 13.92
C ASP A 173 -7.31 -24.65 15.42
N THR A 174 -8.10 -23.62 15.80
CA THR A 174 -8.44 -23.37 17.20
C THR A 174 -9.95 -23.05 17.39
N PRO A 175 -10.51 -23.19 18.61
CA PRO A 175 -11.87 -22.75 18.91
C PRO A 175 -12.10 -21.26 18.66
N ALA A 176 -11.08 -20.42 18.78
CA ALA A 176 -11.17 -19.00 18.48
C ALA A 176 -11.36 -18.75 16.97
N ASP A 177 -10.73 -19.54 16.11
CA ASP A 177 -10.91 -19.46 14.66
C ASP A 177 -12.33 -19.84 14.24
N ALA A 178 -12.93 -20.82 14.92
CA ALA A 178 -14.32 -21.22 14.71
C ALA A 178 -15.29 -20.07 15.04
N ALA A 179 -15.05 -19.33 16.12
CA ALA A 179 -15.85 -18.18 16.49
C ALA A 179 -15.72 -17.03 15.46
N CYS A 180 -14.51 -16.78 14.98
CA CYS A 180 -14.25 -15.81 13.89
C CYS A 180 -14.92 -16.20 12.59
N ALA A 181 -14.87 -17.49 12.21
CA ALA A 181 -15.49 -17.99 11.00
C ALA A 181 -17.03 -17.86 11.04
N LEU A 182 -17.66 -18.10 12.19
CA LEU A 182 -19.09 -17.90 12.37
C LEU A 182 -19.48 -16.42 12.23
N HIS A 183 -18.70 -15.52 12.81
CA HIS A 183 -18.93 -14.08 12.69
C HIS A 183 -18.77 -13.59 11.24
N PHE A 184 -17.76 -14.11 10.53
CA PHE A 184 -17.56 -13.82 9.10
C PHE A 184 -18.71 -14.33 8.23
N ALA A 185 -19.23 -15.53 8.54
CA ALA A 185 -20.37 -16.10 7.81
C ALA A 185 -21.65 -15.29 8.01
N GLU A 186 -21.85 -14.67 9.17
CA GLU A 186 -22.96 -13.75 9.39
C GLU A 186 -22.81 -12.43 8.64
N LEU A 187 -21.60 -11.87 8.59
CA LEU A 187 -21.27 -10.67 7.81
C LEU A 187 -21.54 -10.88 6.32
N VAL A 188 -21.16 -12.03 5.78
CA VAL A 188 -21.40 -12.36 4.36
C VAL A 188 -22.88 -12.52 4.05
N LYS A 189 -23.69 -13.01 4.97
CA LYS A 189 -25.17 -13.08 4.81
C LYS A 189 -25.83 -11.69 4.74
N CYS A 190 -25.23 -10.69 5.39
CA CYS A 190 -25.72 -9.31 5.35
C CYS A 190 -25.38 -8.58 4.04
N LEU A 191 -24.47 -9.12 3.24
CA LEU A 191 -24.02 -8.54 1.96
C LEU A 191 -24.66 -9.23 0.73
N ALA A 192 -25.46 -10.26 0.92
CA ALA A 192 -26.19 -11.02 -0.09
C ALA A 192 -27.66 -10.58 -0.17
#